data_e93f3ddad7e6bd72805f3af3610314e6
#
_entry.id   e93f3ddad7e6bd72805f3af3610314e6
#
_cell.length_a   1.000
_cell.length_b   1.000
_cell.length_c   1.000
_cell.angle_alpha   90.00
_cell.angle_beta   90.00
_cell.angle_gamma   90.00
#
_symmetry.space_group_name_H-M   'P 1'
#
loop_
_entity.id
_entity.type
_entity.pdbx_description
1 polymer ?
#
loop_
_entity_poly.entity_id
_entity_poly.type
_entity_poly.pdbx_seq_one_letter_code
_entity_poly.pdbx_strand_id
1 'polypeptide(L)'
;YTLSYTLSLHDALPIYLLYWIALRHTGEMTLDGILESGFIYPSEHQQLLESQEFLFKVRFALHLILKRYDNRLLFDRQIKVSEMLGFEGEGNRGVEKMMKRFFQALRTISRLSDILIKHYKAHFLSTDGELSIHPLDENFELVNQSLCLRKEDVFLRSPDRILDLFFYLTKHKQAEIHSSTLRQLQIALESLTQKLCDIPEAREKFIRLFNQPKAIQRAFLPMHQYGVLTAYLPQWQGI
;
A
#
# COMPACT_ATOMS: atom_id res chain seq x y z
N TYR A 1 1.27 -22.17 -21.79
CA TYR A 1 1.72 -20.79 -21.46
C TYR A 1 2.15 -20.77 -20.01
N THR A 2 3.38 -21.13 -19.74
CA THR A 2 4.03 -20.97 -18.44
C THR A 2 4.42 -19.50 -18.31
N LEU A 3 3.60 -18.71 -17.61
CA LEU A 3 3.98 -17.40 -17.11
C LEU A 3 5.11 -17.61 -16.08
N SER A 4 6.35 -17.47 -16.52
CA SER A 4 7.52 -17.44 -15.67
C SER A 4 7.53 -16.10 -14.93
N TYR A 5 6.81 -16.00 -13.82
CA TYR A 5 6.97 -14.89 -12.89
C TYR A 5 8.32 -15.04 -12.18
N THR A 6 9.34 -14.45 -12.76
CA THR A 6 10.59 -14.19 -12.06
C THR A 6 10.34 -13.07 -11.05
N LEU A 7 9.90 -13.44 -9.84
CA LEU A 7 9.84 -12.48 -8.73
C LEU A 7 11.27 -12.07 -8.38
N SER A 8 11.61 -10.85 -8.74
CA SER A 8 12.88 -10.25 -8.39
C SER A 8 12.74 -9.49 -7.08
N LEU A 9 13.63 -9.72 -6.13
CA LEU A 9 13.75 -8.92 -4.90
C LEU A 9 14.18 -7.45 -5.19
N HIS A 10 14.37 -7.08 -6.46
CA HIS A 10 14.48 -5.69 -6.90
C HIS A 10 13.16 -4.89 -6.74
N ASP A 11 12.03 -5.55 -6.51
CA ASP A 11 10.75 -4.88 -6.22
C ASP A 11 10.75 -4.14 -4.86
N ALA A 12 11.86 -4.25 -4.09
CA ALA A 12 12.13 -3.42 -2.92
C ALA A 12 12.77 -2.05 -3.25
N LEU A 13 12.93 -1.68 -4.53
CA LEU A 13 13.43 -0.36 -4.95
C LEU A 13 12.77 0.84 -4.25
N PRO A 14 11.45 0.84 -3.97
CA PRO A 14 10.82 1.94 -3.26
C PRO A 14 11.42 2.24 -1.90
N ILE A 15 11.93 1.23 -1.19
CA ILE A 15 12.54 1.43 0.14
C ILE A 15 13.85 2.21 0.08
N TYR A 16 14.64 2.05 -1.00
CA TYR A 16 15.86 2.84 -1.19
C TYR A 16 15.56 4.32 -1.41
N LEU A 17 14.45 4.62 -2.10
CA LEU A 17 14.01 6.00 -2.26
C LEU A 17 13.65 6.63 -0.92
N LEU A 18 13.03 5.87 0.00
CA LEU A 18 12.78 6.35 1.37
C LEU A 18 14.07 6.65 2.13
N TYR A 19 15.09 5.81 2.01
CA TYR A 19 16.39 6.09 2.60
C TYR A 19 17.04 7.36 2.04
N TRP A 20 16.89 7.63 0.73
CA TRP A 20 17.39 8.87 0.13
C TRP A 20 16.62 10.10 0.60
N ILE A 21 15.31 9.98 0.78
CA ILE A 21 14.48 11.01 1.38
C ILE A 21 14.93 11.26 2.82
N ALA A 22 15.16 10.19 3.60
CA ALA A 22 15.68 10.28 4.96
C ALA A 22 17.00 11.04 4.99
N LEU A 23 17.98 10.59 4.22
CA LEU A 23 19.29 11.22 4.14
C LEU A 23 19.20 12.71 3.80
N ARG A 24 18.31 13.08 2.89
CA ARG A 24 18.10 14.48 2.50
C ARG A 24 17.53 15.33 3.63
N HIS A 25 16.69 14.77 4.51
CA HIS A 25 15.98 15.48 5.56
C HIS A 25 16.67 15.46 6.90
N THR A 26 17.13 14.27 7.31
CA THR A 26 17.67 14.05 8.67
C THR A 26 19.20 14.02 8.67
N GLY A 27 19.82 13.93 7.49
CA GLY A 27 21.26 13.65 7.36
C GLY A 27 21.61 12.19 7.64
N GLU A 28 20.64 11.35 8.01
CA GLU A 28 20.81 9.94 8.33
C GLU A 28 20.07 9.03 7.37
N MET A 29 20.70 7.94 6.96
CA MET A 29 20.14 6.98 6.01
C MET A 29 19.52 5.78 6.75
N THR A 30 18.65 6.06 7.74
CA THR A 30 18.01 5.04 8.56
C THR A 30 16.50 5.27 8.68
N LEU A 31 15.73 4.18 8.87
CA LEU A 31 14.29 4.30 9.14
C LEU A 31 14.03 4.94 10.51
N ASP A 32 14.91 4.72 11.48
CA ASP A 32 14.81 5.33 12.81
C ASP A 32 14.98 6.85 12.73
N GLY A 33 15.94 7.35 11.95
CA GLY A 33 16.11 8.78 11.71
C GLY A 33 14.90 9.43 11.04
N ILE A 34 14.21 8.70 10.13
CA ILE A 34 12.96 9.19 9.55
C ILE A 34 11.84 9.24 10.61
N LEU A 35 11.77 8.25 11.51
CA LEU A 35 10.81 8.24 12.61
C LEU A 35 11.05 9.40 13.59
N GLU A 36 12.29 9.62 14.01
CA GLU A 36 12.68 10.70 14.91
C GLU A 36 12.38 12.08 14.31
N SER A 37 12.48 12.24 13.01
CA SER A 37 12.09 13.48 12.31
C SER A 37 10.57 13.73 12.27
N GLY A 38 9.74 12.75 12.68
CA GLY A 38 8.28 12.84 12.59
C GLY A 38 7.71 12.67 11.17
N PHE A 39 8.57 12.32 10.19
CA PHE A 39 8.15 12.16 8.81
C PHE A 39 7.30 10.89 8.60
N ILE A 40 7.51 9.83 9.38
CA ILE A 40 6.70 8.61 9.40
C ILE A 40 6.07 8.40 10.78
N TYR A 41 4.92 7.73 10.80
CA TYR A 41 4.28 7.33 12.05
C TYR A 41 4.92 6.05 12.61
N PRO A 42 4.88 5.82 13.94
CA PRO A 42 5.42 4.60 14.55
C PRO A 42 4.85 3.31 13.95
N SER A 43 3.56 3.29 13.61
CA SER A 43 2.90 2.14 12.95
C SER A 43 3.43 1.90 11.53
N GLU A 44 3.68 2.96 10.75
CA GLU A 44 4.27 2.87 9.41
C GLU A 44 5.71 2.35 9.49
N HIS A 45 6.49 2.86 10.44
CA HIS A 45 7.86 2.41 10.71
C HIS A 45 7.92 0.93 11.04
N GLN A 46 7.08 0.47 11.97
CA GLN A 46 7.02 -0.93 12.38
C GLN A 46 6.66 -1.85 11.20
N GLN A 47 5.65 -1.48 10.40
CA GLN A 47 5.24 -2.24 9.22
C GLN A 47 6.36 -2.32 8.17
N LEU A 48 7.13 -1.24 7.96
CA LEU A 48 8.26 -1.23 7.04
C LEU A 48 9.37 -2.16 7.53
N LEU A 49 9.76 -2.07 8.81
CA LEU A 49 10.80 -2.92 9.41
C LEU A 49 10.46 -4.40 9.31
N GLU A 50 9.25 -4.80 9.72
CA GLU A 50 8.81 -6.20 9.67
C GLU A 50 8.77 -6.75 8.24
N SER A 51 8.33 -5.92 7.28
CA SER A 51 8.28 -6.31 5.87
C SER A 51 9.67 -6.44 5.28
N GLN A 52 10.58 -5.50 5.58
CA GLN A 52 11.95 -5.51 5.14
C GLN A 52 12.72 -6.71 5.72
N GLU A 53 12.59 -6.95 7.02
CA GLU A 53 13.22 -8.08 7.71
C GLU A 53 12.80 -9.41 7.08
N PHE A 54 11.52 -9.57 6.80
CA PHE A 54 11.01 -10.78 6.16
C PHE A 54 11.59 -10.97 4.75
N LEU A 55 11.63 -9.93 3.93
CA LEU A 55 12.23 -10.01 2.59
C LEU A 55 13.73 -10.30 2.64
N PHE A 56 14.46 -9.77 3.62
CA PHE A 56 15.85 -10.12 3.83
C PHE A 56 16.05 -11.58 4.24
N LYS A 57 15.20 -12.14 5.11
CA LYS A 57 15.20 -13.56 5.45
C LYS A 57 15.00 -14.43 4.21
N VAL A 58 14.03 -14.12 3.36
CA VAL A 58 13.79 -14.82 2.09
C VAL A 58 15.02 -14.76 1.17
N ARG A 59 15.61 -13.57 1.02
CA ARG A 59 16.80 -13.35 0.21
C ARG A 59 18.00 -14.13 0.74
N PHE A 60 18.23 -14.09 2.03
CA PHE A 60 19.33 -14.80 2.68
C PHE A 60 19.20 -16.31 2.51
N ALA A 61 17.99 -16.86 2.77
CA ALA A 61 17.71 -18.28 2.56
C ALA A 61 17.95 -18.70 1.09
N LEU A 62 17.51 -17.88 0.13
CA LEU A 62 17.73 -18.13 -1.29
C LEU A 62 19.23 -18.17 -1.65
N HIS A 63 20.03 -17.23 -1.14
CA HIS A 63 21.48 -17.19 -1.39
C HIS A 63 22.20 -18.40 -0.75
N LEU A 64 21.79 -18.84 0.44
CA LEU A 64 22.35 -20.03 1.09
C LEU A 64 22.06 -21.30 0.27
N ILE A 65 20.83 -21.46 -0.22
CA ILE A 65 20.44 -22.62 -1.03
C ILE A 65 21.20 -22.64 -2.37
N LEU A 66 21.35 -21.49 -3.02
CA LEU A 66 21.98 -21.40 -4.33
C LEU A 66 23.50 -21.33 -4.28
N LYS A 67 24.09 -21.05 -3.11
CA LYS A 67 25.52 -20.78 -2.92
C LYS A 67 26.06 -19.72 -3.88
N ARG A 68 25.22 -18.79 -4.32
CA ARG A 68 25.53 -17.70 -5.22
C ARG A 68 24.54 -16.55 -5.05
N TYR A 69 24.92 -15.37 -5.51
CA TYR A 69 24.04 -14.21 -5.56
C TYR A 69 23.02 -14.38 -6.70
N ASP A 70 21.77 -14.65 -6.36
CA ASP A 70 20.63 -14.66 -7.29
C ASP A 70 19.36 -14.25 -6.52
N ASN A 71 18.70 -13.21 -6.98
CA ASN A 71 17.52 -12.63 -6.34
C ASN A 71 16.19 -13.14 -6.93
N ARG A 72 16.22 -14.15 -7.79
CA ARG A 72 15.04 -14.71 -8.44
C ARG A 72 14.47 -15.86 -7.63
N LEU A 73 13.32 -15.65 -7.02
CA LEU A 73 12.57 -16.68 -6.30
C LEU A 73 11.73 -17.51 -7.29
N LEU A 74 12.41 -18.41 -8.04
CA LEU A 74 11.77 -19.31 -8.98
C LEU A 74 10.95 -20.37 -8.26
N PHE A 75 9.98 -20.96 -8.95
CA PHE A 75 9.05 -21.91 -8.37
C PHE A 75 9.74 -23.15 -7.74
N ASP A 76 10.75 -23.70 -8.41
CA ASP A 76 11.56 -24.83 -7.92
C ASP A 76 12.33 -24.55 -6.63
N ARG A 77 12.55 -23.26 -6.33
CA ARG A 77 13.30 -22.80 -5.14
C ARG A 77 12.38 -22.51 -3.96
N GLN A 78 11.12 -22.19 -4.23
CA GLN A 78 10.17 -21.78 -3.20
C GLN A 78 9.96 -22.85 -2.13
N ILE A 79 9.97 -24.14 -2.49
CA ILE A 79 9.85 -25.26 -1.54
C ILE A 79 10.98 -25.22 -0.53
N LYS A 80 12.24 -25.22 -1.00
CA LYS A 80 13.41 -25.22 -0.12
C LYS A 80 13.50 -23.95 0.74
N VAL A 81 13.13 -22.79 0.17
CA VAL A 81 13.11 -21.51 0.91
C VAL A 81 12.03 -21.57 1.99
N SER A 82 10.83 -22.07 1.69
CA SER A 82 9.76 -22.17 2.68
C SER A 82 10.11 -23.10 3.85
N GLU A 83 10.72 -24.25 3.57
CA GLU A 83 11.22 -25.18 4.58
C GLU A 83 12.29 -24.54 5.47
N MET A 84 13.29 -23.87 4.85
CA MET A 84 14.37 -23.19 5.58
C MET A 84 13.85 -22.07 6.49
N LEU A 85 12.77 -21.40 6.10
CA LEU A 85 12.13 -20.33 6.88
C LEU A 85 11.10 -20.86 7.89
N GLY A 86 10.92 -22.19 8.02
CA GLY A 86 10.02 -22.81 8.98
C GLY A 86 8.53 -22.72 8.61
N PHE A 87 8.21 -22.55 7.33
CA PHE A 87 6.82 -22.61 6.89
C PHE A 87 6.40 -24.07 6.66
N GLU A 88 5.68 -24.62 7.63
CA GLU A 88 5.21 -26.00 7.61
C GLU A 88 3.81 -26.13 7.01
N GLY A 89 3.54 -27.31 6.41
CA GLY A 89 2.24 -27.70 5.87
C GLY A 89 2.34 -28.87 4.93
N GLU A 90 1.29 -29.69 4.84
CA GLU A 90 1.22 -30.80 3.89
C GLU A 90 1.20 -30.32 2.44
N GLY A 91 1.96 -30.96 1.56
CA GLY A 91 2.06 -30.62 0.15
C GLY A 91 2.62 -29.20 -0.07
N ASN A 92 1.89 -28.37 -0.79
CA ASN A 92 2.31 -27.00 -1.12
C ASN A 92 1.91 -25.94 -0.07
N ARG A 93 1.25 -26.32 1.02
CA ARG A 93 0.71 -25.36 2.01
C ARG A 93 1.80 -24.50 2.66
N GLY A 94 2.99 -25.04 2.91
CA GLY A 94 4.13 -24.29 3.43
C GLY A 94 4.54 -23.18 2.45
N VAL A 95 4.67 -23.53 1.17
CA VAL A 95 5.00 -22.58 0.11
C VAL A 95 3.92 -21.49 -0.02
N GLU A 96 2.64 -21.87 0.00
CA GLU A 96 1.52 -20.93 -0.08
C GLU A 96 1.53 -19.92 1.07
N LYS A 97 1.76 -20.37 2.31
CA LYS A 97 1.90 -19.50 3.49
C LYS A 97 3.07 -18.52 3.34
N MET A 98 4.23 -19.02 2.92
CA MET A 98 5.41 -18.18 2.68
C MET A 98 5.14 -17.15 1.58
N MET A 99 4.59 -17.58 0.45
CA MET A 99 4.30 -16.69 -0.68
C MET A 99 3.23 -15.66 -0.34
N LYS A 100 2.20 -16.04 0.43
CA LYS A 100 1.23 -15.08 0.97
C LYS A 100 1.92 -14.00 1.80
N ARG A 101 2.81 -14.36 2.72
CA ARG A 101 3.58 -13.42 3.54
C ARG A 101 4.51 -12.56 2.68
N PHE A 102 5.13 -13.16 1.66
CA PHE A 102 6.00 -12.47 0.71
C PHE A 102 5.25 -11.36 -0.06
N PHE A 103 4.11 -11.68 -0.64
CA PHE A 103 3.29 -10.68 -1.34
C PHE A 103 2.71 -9.62 -0.39
N GLN A 104 2.37 -9.99 0.84
CA GLN A 104 1.95 -9.02 1.85
C GLN A 104 3.08 -8.02 2.17
N ALA A 105 4.31 -8.49 2.35
CA ALA A 105 5.46 -7.64 2.60
C ALA A 105 5.74 -6.68 1.43
N LEU A 106 5.73 -7.19 0.20
CA LEU A 106 5.90 -6.35 -1.00
C LEU A 106 4.80 -5.28 -1.11
N ARG A 107 3.54 -5.65 -0.91
CA ARG A 107 2.42 -4.70 -0.94
C ARG A 107 2.53 -3.63 0.13
N THR A 108 2.93 -4.01 1.34
CA THR A 108 3.12 -3.06 2.46
C THR A 108 4.20 -2.06 2.12
N ILE A 109 5.37 -2.50 1.66
CA ILE A 109 6.47 -1.62 1.26
C ILE A 109 6.03 -0.68 0.13
N SER A 110 5.41 -1.21 -0.92
CA SER A 110 4.96 -0.42 -2.07
C SER A 110 3.94 0.66 -1.65
N ARG A 111 2.95 0.29 -0.85
CA ARG A 111 1.91 1.18 -0.34
C ARG A 111 2.49 2.30 0.52
N LEU A 112 3.29 1.95 1.52
CA LEU A 112 3.88 2.93 2.44
C LEU A 112 4.87 3.83 1.71
N SER A 113 5.66 3.29 0.79
CA SER A 113 6.56 4.11 -0.03
C SER A 113 5.80 5.13 -0.88
N ASP A 114 4.68 4.75 -1.50
CA ASP A 114 3.86 5.69 -2.26
C ASP A 114 3.29 6.81 -1.36
N ILE A 115 2.76 6.46 -0.20
CA ILE A 115 2.25 7.44 0.79
C ILE A 115 3.34 8.41 1.21
N LEU A 116 4.53 7.91 1.54
CA LEU A 116 5.65 8.72 2.01
C LEU A 116 6.24 9.60 0.90
N ILE A 117 6.31 9.09 -0.33
CA ILE A 117 6.73 9.88 -1.49
C ILE A 117 5.74 11.03 -1.76
N LYS A 118 4.44 10.76 -1.69
CA LYS A 118 3.40 11.80 -1.82
C LYS A 118 3.48 12.82 -0.69
N HIS A 119 3.73 12.36 0.53
CA HIS A 119 3.94 13.23 1.67
C HIS A 119 5.15 14.14 1.47
N TYR A 120 6.27 13.57 1.00
CA TYR A 120 7.47 14.32 0.67
C TYR A 120 7.21 15.38 -0.39
N LYS A 121 6.55 15.01 -1.50
CA LYS A 121 6.21 15.93 -2.57
C LYS A 121 5.34 17.09 -2.08
N ALA A 122 4.33 16.79 -1.28
CA ALA A 122 3.41 17.80 -0.74
C ALA A 122 4.12 18.77 0.24
N HIS A 123 5.13 18.29 1.00
CA HIS A 123 5.79 19.11 2.02
C HIS A 123 6.97 19.90 1.50
N PHE A 124 7.70 19.38 0.53
CA PHE A 124 9.01 19.94 0.12
C PHE A 124 9.10 20.35 -1.35
N LEU A 125 8.18 19.89 -2.18
CA LEU A 125 8.18 20.21 -3.60
C LEU A 125 6.95 21.03 -4.00
N SER A 126 6.07 21.39 -3.05
CA SER A 126 4.98 22.32 -3.32
C SER A 126 5.58 23.69 -3.64
N THR A 127 5.35 24.16 -4.87
CA THR A 127 5.67 25.52 -5.28
C THR A 127 4.76 26.51 -4.56
N ASP A 128 5.31 27.67 -4.13
CA ASP A 128 4.60 28.81 -3.56
C ASP A 128 3.63 29.43 -4.59
N GLY A 129 2.60 28.67 -4.97
CA GLY A 129 1.51 29.14 -5.84
C GLY A 129 0.22 29.33 -5.06
N GLU A 130 -0.73 30.09 -5.64
CA GLU A 130 -2.08 30.20 -5.07
C GLU A 130 -2.69 28.81 -4.92
N LEU A 131 -3.17 28.49 -3.70
CA LEU A 131 -3.87 27.24 -3.41
C LEU A 131 -5.23 27.27 -4.11
N SER A 132 -5.40 26.41 -5.11
CA SER A 132 -6.69 26.21 -5.77
C SER A 132 -7.48 25.18 -4.98
N ILE A 133 -8.50 25.63 -4.24
CA ILE A 133 -9.37 24.78 -3.43
C ILE A 133 -10.75 24.69 -4.08
N HIS A 134 -11.16 23.49 -4.43
CA HIS A 134 -12.49 23.20 -5.00
C HIS A 134 -13.24 22.19 -4.11
N PRO A 135 -14.24 22.63 -3.33
CA PRO A 135 -15.09 21.73 -2.58
C PRO A 135 -15.85 20.79 -3.52
N LEU A 136 -15.89 19.50 -3.20
CA LEU A 136 -16.65 18.48 -3.95
C LEU A 136 -17.96 18.16 -3.24
N ASP A 137 -17.90 18.00 -1.93
CA ASP A 137 -19.03 17.84 -1.03
C ASP A 137 -18.68 18.31 0.39
N GLU A 138 -19.47 17.91 1.38
CA GLU A 138 -19.24 18.24 2.81
C GLU A 138 -17.97 17.59 3.41
N ASN A 139 -17.46 16.52 2.78
CA ASN A 139 -16.36 15.69 3.30
C ASN A 139 -15.09 15.75 2.44
N PHE A 140 -15.22 16.08 1.14
CA PHE A 140 -14.12 16.05 0.18
C PHE A 140 -13.91 17.37 -0.52
N GLU A 141 -12.67 17.67 -0.86
CA GLU A 141 -12.25 18.80 -1.66
C GLU A 141 -11.04 18.44 -2.53
N LEU A 142 -10.82 19.20 -3.59
CA LEU A 142 -9.61 19.17 -4.39
C LEU A 142 -8.73 20.36 -4.02
N VAL A 143 -7.51 20.08 -3.60
CA VAL A 143 -6.48 21.10 -3.36
C VAL A 143 -5.37 20.85 -4.38
N ASN A 144 -5.18 21.77 -5.31
CA ASN A 144 -4.16 21.62 -6.38
C ASN A 144 -4.20 20.23 -7.05
N GLN A 145 -5.38 19.76 -7.43
CA GLN A 145 -5.62 18.43 -8.03
C GLN A 145 -5.38 17.24 -7.06
N SER A 146 -5.14 17.47 -5.78
CA SER A 146 -5.09 16.43 -4.78
C SER A 146 -6.43 16.29 -4.06
N LEU A 147 -6.96 15.06 -4.00
CA LEU A 147 -8.18 14.73 -3.25
C LEU A 147 -7.86 14.72 -1.75
N CYS A 148 -8.47 15.65 -1.04
CA CYS A 148 -8.30 15.85 0.39
C CYS A 148 -9.62 15.60 1.14
N LEU A 149 -9.49 15.12 2.37
CA LEU A 149 -10.60 15.16 3.33
C LEU A 149 -10.68 16.55 3.95
N ARG A 150 -11.90 17.06 4.08
CA ARG A 150 -12.18 18.33 4.78
C ARG A 150 -12.18 18.15 6.32
N LYS A 151 -12.34 16.90 6.79
CA LYS A 151 -12.30 16.50 8.21
C LYS A 151 -11.56 15.17 8.33
N GLU A 152 -10.74 15.02 9.35
CA GLU A 152 -9.88 13.84 9.50
C GLU A 152 -10.64 12.55 9.85
N ASP A 153 -11.81 12.64 10.48
CA ASP A 153 -12.55 11.49 11.02
C ASP A 153 -13.67 10.98 10.11
N VAL A 154 -13.75 11.45 8.86
CA VAL A 154 -14.81 11.10 7.90
C VAL A 154 -14.94 9.59 7.72
N PHE A 155 -13.85 8.89 7.48
CA PHE A 155 -13.85 7.45 7.24
C PHE A 155 -14.11 6.62 8.50
N LEU A 156 -13.74 7.14 9.67
CA LEU A 156 -14.02 6.49 10.95
C LEU A 156 -15.51 6.57 11.30
N ARG A 157 -16.14 7.72 11.02
CA ARG A 157 -17.59 7.90 11.28
C ARG A 157 -18.46 7.19 10.25
N SER A 158 -18.04 7.21 9.00
CA SER A 158 -18.81 6.70 7.85
C SER A 158 -17.90 5.92 6.91
N PRO A 159 -17.62 4.62 7.18
CA PRO A 159 -16.70 3.81 6.39
C PRO A 159 -17.11 3.66 4.91
N ASP A 160 -18.40 3.79 4.60
CA ASP A 160 -18.93 3.80 3.22
C ASP A 160 -18.36 4.96 2.38
N ARG A 161 -17.95 6.08 3.02
CA ARG A 161 -17.32 7.24 2.37
C ARG A 161 -15.95 6.92 1.78
N ILE A 162 -15.32 5.82 2.21
CA ILE A 162 -14.10 5.30 1.56
C ILE A 162 -14.34 5.09 0.06
N LEU A 163 -15.51 4.61 -0.33
CA LEU A 163 -15.84 4.37 -1.75
C LEU A 163 -16.08 5.67 -2.52
N ASP A 164 -16.56 6.72 -1.86
CA ASP A 164 -16.72 8.04 -2.48
C ASP A 164 -15.36 8.65 -2.87
N LEU A 165 -14.30 8.43 -2.10
CA LEU A 165 -12.93 8.83 -2.45
C LEU A 165 -12.56 8.31 -3.86
N PHE A 166 -12.79 7.01 -4.12
CA PHE A 166 -12.47 6.39 -5.39
C PHE A 166 -13.45 6.80 -6.50
N PHE A 167 -14.71 7.10 -6.16
CA PHE A 167 -15.65 7.67 -7.09
C PHE A 167 -15.17 9.04 -7.59
N TYR A 168 -14.76 9.95 -6.72
CA TYR A 168 -14.21 11.25 -7.12
C TYR A 168 -12.93 11.09 -7.94
N LEU A 169 -12.10 10.11 -7.65
CA LEU A 169 -10.90 9.81 -8.43
C LEU A 169 -11.24 9.41 -9.89
N THR A 170 -12.40 8.78 -10.14
CA THR A 170 -12.88 8.49 -11.51
C THR A 170 -13.40 9.73 -12.22
N LYS A 171 -13.94 10.70 -11.49
CA LYS A 171 -14.49 11.96 -12.05
C LYS A 171 -13.40 12.96 -12.41
N HIS A 172 -12.33 13.00 -11.63
CA HIS A 172 -11.24 13.96 -11.80
C HIS A 172 -9.99 13.25 -12.34
N LYS A 173 -9.83 13.23 -13.67
CA LYS A 173 -8.83 12.41 -14.38
C LYS A 173 -7.38 12.69 -13.96
N GLN A 174 -7.06 13.92 -13.56
CA GLN A 174 -5.71 14.33 -13.15
C GLN A 174 -5.53 14.30 -11.62
N ALA A 175 -6.61 14.04 -10.86
CA ALA A 175 -6.53 14.05 -9.42
C ALA A 175 -5.73 12.85 -8.90
N GLU A 176 -4.93 13.11 -7.86
CA GLU A 176 -4.27 12.11 -7.03
C GLU A 176 -4.84 12.18 -5.61
N ILE A 177 -4.72 11.10 -4.85
CA ILE A 177 -5.12 11.13 -3.44
C ILE A 177 -3.98 11.76 -2.62
N HIS A 178 -4.30 12.76 -1.81
CA HIS A 178 -3.34 13.40 -0.93
C HIS A 178 -2.83 12.43 0.15
N SER A 179 -1.58 12.59 0.57
CA SER A 179 -0.94 11.70 1.55
C SER A 179 -1.67 11.64 2.90
N SER A 180 -2.18 12.79 3.40
CA SER A 180 -2.98 12.82 4.63
C SER A 180 -4.26 12.01 4.51
N THR A 181 -4.95 12.11 3.37
CA THR A 181 -6.16 11.32 3.08
C THR A 181 -5.85 9.82 3.03
N LEU A 182 -4.72 9.43 2.44
CA LEU A 182 -4.27 8.03 2.43
C LEU A 182 -3.95 7.51 3.84
N ARG A 183 -3.34 8.35 4.70
CA ARG A 183 -3.09 8.00 6.10
C ARG A 183 -4.39 7.81 6.87
N GLN A 184 -5.36 8.72 6.71
CA GLN A 184 -6.69 8.56 7.31
C GLN A 184 -7.41 7.31 6.78
N LEU A 185 -7.26 7.00 5.50
CA LEU A 185 -7.77 5.76 4.92
C LEU A 185 -7.16 4.52 5.59
N GLN A 186 -5.83 4.47 5.81
CA GLN A 186 -5.19 3.34 6.49
C GLN A 186 -5.68 3.18 7.92
N ILE A 187 -5.75 4.27 8.69
CA ILE A 187 -6.28 4.26 10.07
C ILE A 187 -7.72 3.71 10.08
N ALA A 188 -8.55 4.17 9.15
CA ALA A 188 -9.93 3.69 9.06
C ALA A 188 -10.02 2.21 8.71
N LEU A 189 -9.22 1.72 7.75
CA LEU A 189 -9.19 0.31 7.36
C LEU A 189 -8.76 -0.60 8.52
N GLU A 190 -7.77 -0.18 9.32
CA GLU A 190 -7.32 -0.90 10.51
C GLU A 190 -8.37 -0.91 11.64
N SER A 191 -9.22 0.11 11.68
CA SER A 191 -10.26 0.29 12.70
C SER A 191 -11.60 -0.38 12.34
N LEU A 192 -11.72 -0.98 11.14
CA LEU A 192 -12.96 -1.61 10.70
C LEU A 192 -13.31 -2.81 11.58
N THR A 193 -14.51 -2.79 12.15
CA THR A 193 -15.07 -3.90 12.94
C THR A 193 -15.89 -4.88 12.11
N GLN A 194 -16.24 -4.50 10.88
CA GLN A 194 -16.99 -5.30 9.92
C GLN A 194 -16.48 -5.09 8.50
N LYS A 195 -16.83 -6.00 7.59
CA LYS A 195 -16.44 -5.87 6.18
C LYS A 195 -17.19 -4.70 5.54
N LEU A 196 -16.52 -3.99 4.64
CA LEU A 196 -17.18 -2.91 3.90
C LEU A 196 -18.41 -3.40 3.10
N CYS A 197 -18.36 -4.62 2.56
CA CYS A 197 -19.51 -5.20 1.84
C CYS A 197 -20.72 -5.50 2.73
N ASP A 198 -20.58 -5.54 4.04
CA ASP A 198 -21.70 -5.75 4.98
C ASP A 198 -22.47 -4.44 5.24
N ILE A 199 -21.90 -3.29 4.86
CA ILE A 199 -22.52 -1.97 4.96
C ILE A 199 -23.40 -1.72 3.71
N PRO A 200 -24.73 -1.54 3.84
CA PRO A 200 -25.63 -1.38 2.68
C PRO A 200 -25.23 -0.23 1.75
N GLU A 201 -24.91 0.94 2.32
CA GLU A 201 -24.50 2.15 1.57
C GLU A 201 -23.20 1.90 0.81
N ALA A 202 -22.27 1.14 1.39
CA ALA A 202 -21.02 0.78 0.71
C ALA A 202 -21.27 -0.15 -0.48
N ARG A 203 -22.25 -1.07 -0.39
CA ARG A 203 -22.61 -1.93 -1.54
C ARG A 203 -23.12 -1.14 -2.72
N GLU A 204 -24.04 -0.19 -2.49
CA GLU A 204 -24.58 0.67 -3.54
C GLU A 204 -23.47 1.48 -4.21
N LYS A 205 -22.59 2.08 -3.41
CA LYS A 205 -21.45 2.87 -3.90
C LYS A 205 -20.47 2.01 -4.69
N PHE A 206 -20.20 0.78 -4.23
CA PHE A 206 -19.32 -0.14 -4.93
C PHE A 206 -19.87 -0.51 -6.31
N ILE A 207 -21.19 -0.83 -6.43
CA ILE A 207 -21.85 -1.09 -7.71
C ILE A 207 -21.77 0.15 -8.61
N ARG A 208 -21.96 1.36 -8.05
CA ARG A 208 -21.84 2.61 -8.80
C ARG A 208 -20.44 2.82 -9.41
N LEU A 209 -19.39 2.32 -8.77
CA LEU A 209 -18.03 2.42 -9.30
C LEU A 209 -17.84 1.61 -10.60
N PHE A 210 -18.47 0.44 -10.74
CA PHE A 210 -18.39 -0.35 -11.99
C PHE A 210 -18.91 0.41 -13.21
N ASN A 211 -19.88 1.29 -13.02
CA ASN A 211 -20.50 2.07 -14.08
C ASN A 211 -19.67 3.33 -14.44
N GLN A 212 -18.51 3.55 -13.81
CA GLN A 212 -17.70 4.73 -14.11
C GLN A 212 -16.74 4.47 -15.26
N PRO A 213 -16.52 5.47 -16.15
CA PRO A 213 -15.46 5.39 -17.16
C PRO A 213 -14.10 5.14 -16.49
N LYS A 214 -13.31 4.22 -17.04
CA LYS A 214 -11.98 3.84 -16.51
C LYS A 214 -11.98 3.37 -15.04
N ALA A 215 -13.09 2.79 -14.58
CA ALA A 215 -13.24 2.30 -13.20
C ALA A 215 -12.07 1.40 -12.78
N ILE A 216 -11.63 0.47 -13.65
CA ILE A 216 -10.50 -0.42 -13.34
C ILE A 216 -9.25 0.37 -12.99
N GLN A 217 -8.86 1.34 -13.84
CA GLN A 217 -7.62 2.09 -13.67
C GLN A 217 -7.69 3.13 -12.55
N ARG A 218 -8.87 3.80 -12.41
CA ARG A 218 -9.03 4.97 -11.53
C ARG A 218 -9.67 4.65 -10.19
N ALA A 219 -10.33 3.49 -10.05
CA ALA A 219 -10.91 3.06 -8.79
C ALA A 219 -10.32 1.73 -8.31
N PHE A 220 -10.50 0.64 -9.07
CA PHE A 220 -10.20 -0.70 -8.57
C PHE A 220 -8.70 -0.98 -8.36
N LEU A 221 -7.82 -0.52 -9.26
CA LEU A 221 -6.37 -0.64 -9.05
C LEU A 221 -5.88 0.15 -7.83
N PRO A 222 -6.24 1.43 -7.63
CA PRO A 222 -5.94 2.14 -6.38
C PRO A 222 -6.59 1.49 -5.15
N MET A 223 -7.83 1.01 -5.22
CA MET A 223 -8.47 0.29 -4.11
C MET A 223 -7.68 -0.98 -3.73
N HIS A 224 -7.17 -1.70 -4.72
CA HIS A 224 -6.29 -2.84 -4.48
C HIS A 224 -4.98 -2.40 -3.83
N GLN A 225 -4.31 -1.40 -4.38
CA GLN A 225 -3.05 -0.88 -3.89
C GLN A 225 -3.11 -0.45 -2.42
N TYR A 226 -4.19 0.23 -2.02
CA TYR A 226 -4.37 0.75 -0.65
C TYR A 226 -5.13 -0.19 0.28
N GLY A 227 -5.47 -1.41 -0.15
CA GLY A 227 -6.07 -2.45 0.70
C GLY A 227 -7.60 -2.38 0.84
N VAL A 228 -8.27 -1.47 0.14
CA VAL A 228 -9.74 -1.30 0.21
C VAL A 228 -10.48 -2.50 -0.38
N LEU A 229 -9.98 -3.09 -1.48
CA LEU A 229 -10.60 -4.30 -2.05
C LEU A 229 -10.54 -5.48 -1.08
N THR A 230 -9.46 -5.60 -0.33
CA THR A 230 -9.31 -6.64 0.70
C THR A 230 -10.29 -6.41 1.87
N ALA A 231 -10.51 -5.14 2.27
CA ALA A 231 -11.47 -4.78 3.31
C ALA A 231 -12.92 -4.95 2.84
N TYR A 232 -13.18 -4.83 1.54
CA TYR A 232 -14.49 -5.05 0.95
C TYR A 232 -14.77 -6.55 0.73
N LEU A 233 -13.83 -7.28 0.14
CA LEU A 233 -13.89 -8.71 -0.17
C LEU A 233 -12.66 -9.42 0.40
N PRO A 234 -12.72 -9.98 1.63
CA PRO A 234 -11.57 -10.67 2.25
C PRO A 234 -11.00 -11.83 1.43
N GLN A 235 -11.82 -12.45 0.56
CA GLN A 235 -11.37 -13.50 -0.37
C GLN A 235 -10.29 -12.99 -1.33
N TRP A 236 -10.20 -11.69 -1.56
CA TRP A 236 -9.17 -11.05 -2.39
C TRP A 236 -7.76 -11.09 -1.76
N GLN A 237 -7.64 -11.49 -0.49
CA GLN A 237 -6.33 -11.68 0.17
C GLN A 237 -5.52 -12.84 -0.39
N GLY A 238 -6.14 -13.75 -1.12
CA GLY A 238 -5.51 -14.97 -1.65
C GLY A 238 -5.03 -14.87 -3.10
N ILE A 239 -5.22 -13.72 -3.75
CA ILE A 239 -4.87 -13.50 -5.15
C ILE A 239 -3.58 -12.63 -5.23
#